data_8292ef79b558f8cdd0beda40e20d485b
#
_entry.id   8292ef79b558f8cdd0beda40e20d485b
#
_cell.length_a   1.000
_cell.length_b   1.000
_cell.length_c   1.000
_cell.angle_alpha   90.00
_cell.angle_beta   90.00
_cell.angle_gamma   90.00
#
_symmetry.space_group_name_H-M   'P 1'
#
loop_
_entity.id
_entity.type
_entity.pdbx_description
1 polymer ?
#
loop_
_entity_poly.entity_id
_entity_poly.type
_entity_poly.pdbx_seq_one_letter_code
_entity_poly.pdbx_strand_id
1 'polypeptide(L)'
;MNRGDDVEYRRALYEEKKQLFFKLFSQIKLIENAVSDFQSNFLVRSQEFIRDELTKKRQEFVSMKEDYEQQLLQNPYSTFLPQKIAQLKDIEGLIERLLTTKEMDVFVCDLGRYLTLSKQIVS
;
A
#
# COMPACT_ATOMS: atom_id res chain seq x y z
N MET A 1 4.22 41.43 -1.40
CA MET A 1 3.95 40.10 -0.87
C MET A 1 4.59 39.95 0.50
N ASN A 2 3.86 39.45 1.45
CA ASN A 2 4.35 39.27 2.81
C ASN A 2 5.12 37.97 2.98
N ARG A 3 6.18 38.03 3.77
CA ARG A 3 6.92 36.82 4.13
C ARG A 3 6.05 35.84 4.93
N GLY A 4 5.06 36.35 5.66
CA GLY A 4 4.12 35.51 6.39
C GLY A 4 3.31 34.61 5.47
N ASP A 5 2.93 35.13 4.31
CA ASP A 5 2.15 34.36 3.33
C ASP A 5 2.97 33.18 2.78
N ASP A 6 4.26 33.37 2.53
CA ASP A 6 5.14 32.30 2.08
C ASP A 6 5.32 31.22 3.14
N VAL A 7 5.48 31.63 4.39
CA VAL A 7 5.63 30.68 5.52
C VAL A 7 4.32 29.90 5.71
N GLU A 8 3.20 30.57 5.68
CA GLU A 8 1.89 29.93 5.81
C GLU A 8 1.61 28.98 4.64
N TYR A 9 1.97 29.38 3.42
CA TYR A 9 1.83 28.53 2.25
C TYR A 9 2.65 27.27 2.37
N ARG A 10 3.92 27.39 2.78
CA ARG A 10 4.79 26.22 2.96
C ARG A 10 4.29 25.30 4.06
N ARG A 11 3.79 25.88 5.15
CA ARG A 11 3.21 25.10 6.25
C ARG A 11 1.96 24.36 5.80
N ALA A 12 1.09 25.04 5.06
CA ALA A 12 -0.12 24.41 4.52
C ALA A 12 0.23 23.28 3.57
N LEU A 13 1.22 23.47 2.70
CA LEU A 13 1.67 22.46 1.77
C LEU A 13 2.27 21.26 2.50
N TYR A 14 3.06 21.50 3.53
CA TYR A 14 3.62 20.44 4.37
C TYR A 14 2.51 19.62 5.04
N GLU A 15 1.52 20.31 5.62
CA GLU A 15 0.40 19.64 6.27
C GLU A 15 -0.43 18.84 5.27
N GLU A 16 -0.63 19.35 4.07
CA GLU A 16 -1.34 18.64 3.01
C GLU A 16 -0.64 17.35 2.63
N LYS A 17 0.68 17.39 2.43
CA LYS A 17 1.49 16.21 2.12
C LYS A 17 1.48 15.21 3.27
N LYS A 18 1.56 15.69 4.49
CA LYS A 18 1.50 14.87 5.69
C LYS A 18 0.16 14.15 5.80
N GLN A 19 -0.94 14.85 5.53
CA GLN A 19 -2.28 14.27 5.55
C GLN A 19 -2.44 13.21 4.46
N LEU A 20 -1.92 13.46 3.27
CA LEU A 20 -1.95 12.49 2.19
C LEU A 20 -1.18 11.21 2.56
N PHE A 21 -0.01 11.37 3.15
CA PHE A 21 0.80 10.27 3.63
C PHE A 21 0.05 9.42 4.65
N PHE A 22 -0.57 10.06 5.63
CA PHE A 22 -1.36 9.37 6.65
C PHE A 22 -2.57 8.66 6.04
N LYS A 23 -3.21 9.27 5.07
CA LYS A 23 -4.34 8.66 4.36
C LYS A 23 -3.92 7.37 3.64
N LEU A 24 -2.77 7.38 2.97
CA LEU A 24 -2.25 6.20 2.32
C LEU A 24 -2.02 5.06 3.32
N PHE A 25 -1.40 5.37 4.45
CA PHE A 25 -1.15 4.38 5.48
C PHE A 25 -2.45 3.88 6.13
N SER A 26 -3.41 4.78 6.39
CA SER A 26 -4.65 4.40 7.07
C SER A 26 -5.48 3.42 6.22
N GLN A 27 -5.31 3.43 4.90
CA GLN A 27 -5.97 2.45 4.04
C GLN A 27 -5.47 1.01 4.30
N ILE A 28 -4.32 0.86 4.94
CA ILE A 28 -3.79 -0.44 5.37
C ILE A 28 -4.21 -0.74 6.82
N LYS A 29 -4.88 0.16 7.49
CA LYS A 29 -5.34 0.04 8.88
C LYS A 29 -4.22 -0.06 9.90
N LEU A 30 -3.06 0.55 9.64
CA LEU A 30 -1.88 0.36 10.48
C LEU A 30 -1.39 1.61 11.19
N ILE A 31 -1.93 2.76 10.84
CA ILE A 31 -1.24 4.00 11.14
C ILE A 31 -1.68 4.68 12.43
N GLU A 32 -2.86 4.40 12.93
CA GLU A 32 -3.33 5.11 14.13
C GLU A 32 -2.35 4.98 15.29
N ASN A 33 -1.75 3.81 15.45
CA ASN A 33 -0.77 3.56 16.51
C ASN A 33 0.62 4.13 16.19
N ALA A 34 0.95 4.29 14.92
CA ALA A 34 2.26 4.77 14.50
C ALA A 34 2.35 6.29 14.41
N VAL A 35 1.22 6.98 14.23
CA VAL A 35 1.19 8.43 14.07
C VAL A 35 1.77 9.15 15.29
N SER A 36 1.49 8.66 16.49
CA SER A 36 2.02 9.25 17.73
C SER A 36 3.54 9.18 17.82
N ASP A 37 4.15 8.21 17.16
CA ASP A 37 5.59 8.00 17.17
C ASP A 37 6.28 8.60 15.94
N PHE A 38 5.54 9.33 15.12
CA PHE A 38 6.01 9.79 13.82
C PHE A 38 7.36 10.50 13.86
N GLN A 39 7.57 11.37 14.85
CA GLN A 39 8.77 12.19 14.91
C GLN A 39 10.02 11.42 15.36
N SER A 40 9.87 10.34 16.08
CA SER A 40 11.01 9.61 16.66
C SER A 40 11.19 8.20 16.08
N ASN A 41 10.12 7.42 15.98
CA ASN A 41 10.21 6.01 15.64
C ASN A 41 9.33 5.61 14.46
N PHE A 42 8.72 6.60 13.79
CA PHE A 42 7.73 6.33 12.74
C PHE A 42 8.23 5.34 11.70
N LEU A 43 9.45 5.56 11.18
CA LEU A 43 9.98 4.75 10.10
C LEU A 43 10.12 3.28 10.48
N VAL A 44 10.64 3.03 11.67
CA VAL A 44 10.90 1.66 12.13
C VAL A 44 9.60 0.96 12.49
N ARG A 45 8.79 1.57 13.36
CA ARG A 45 7.56 0.94 13.86
C ARG A 45 6.50 0.80 12.78
N SER A 46 6.34 1.82 11.94
CA SER A 46 5.36 1.75 10.86
C SER A 46 5.72 0.66 9.86
N GLN A 47 7.00 0.54 9.53
CA GLN A 47 7.42 -0.53 8.62
C GLN A 47 7.16 -1.92 9.20
N GLU A 48 7.41 -2.11 10.49
CA GLU A 48 7.14 -3.38 11.14
C GLU A 48 5.66 -3.74 11.10
N PHE A 49 4.79 -2.80 11.49
CA PHE A 49 3.35 -2.99 11.45
C PHE A 49 2.86 -3.27 10.04
N ILE A 50 3.35 -2.48 9.09
CA ILE A 50 2.95 -2.63 7.69
C ILE A 50 3.41 -3.98 7.15
N ARG A 51 4.63 -4.41 7.46
CA ARG A 51 5.14 -5.70 7.02
C ARG A 51 4.32 -6.87 7.58
N ASP A 52 3.95 -6.80 8.85
CA ASP A 52 3.11 -7.83 9.46
C ASP A 52 1.75 -7.91 8.75
N GLU A 53 1.13 -6.78 8.49
CA GLU A 53 -0.15 -6.74 7.79
C GLU A 53 -0.03 -7.19 6.34
N LEU A 54 1.05 -6.81 5.67
CA LEU A 54 1.31 -7.25 4.31
C LEU A 54 1.51 -8.76 4.22
N THR A 55 2.15 -9.35 5.23
CA THR A 55 2.31 -10.80 5.29
C THR A 55 0.95 -11.50 5.37
N LYS A 56 0.03 -10.97 6.18
CA LYS A 56 -1.34 -11.48 6.27
C LYS A 56 -2.09 -11.30 4.96
N LYS A 57 -1.99 -10.12 4.36
CA LYS A 57 -2.65 -9.82 3.08
C LYS A 57 -2.11 -10.70 1.95
N ARG A 58 -0.83 -11.01 1.98
CA ARG A 58 -0.23 -11.92 1.00
C ARG A 58 -0.95 -13.26 0.99
N GLN A 59 -1.24 -13.80 2.17
CA GLN A 59 -1.98 -15.06 2.27
C GLN A 59 -3.36 -14.96 1.67
N GLU A 60 -4.07 -13.86 1.93
CA GLU A 60 -5.39 -13.63 1.35
C GLU A 60 -5.32 -13.57 -0.18
N PHE A 61 -4.35 -12.83 -0.72
CA PHE A 61 -4.20 -12.69 -2.18
C PHE A 61 -3.77 -14.01 -2.84
N VAL A 62 -2.91 -14.78 -2.19
CA VAL A 62 -2.54 -16.12 -2.69
C VAL A 62 -3.77 -17.02 -2.76
N SER A 63 -4.60 -17.01 -1.72
CA SER A 63 -5.83 -17.79 -1.70
C SER A 63 -6.80 -17.35 -2.80
N MET A 64 -6.95 -16.05 -3.01
CA MET A 64 -7.77 -15.50 -4.09
C MET A 64 -7.25 -15.95 -5.46
N LYS A 65 -5.94 -15.91 -5.65
CA LYS A 65 -5.33 -16.34 -6.91
C LYS A 65 -5.60 -17.80 -7.18
N GLU A 66 -5.44 -18.65 -6.18
CA GLU A 66 -5.72 -20.07 -6.31
C GLU A 66 -7.20 -20.33 -6.67
N ASP A 67 -8.11 -19.60 -6.04
CA ASP A 67 -9.53 -19.70 -6.35
C ASP A 67 -9.82 -19.32 -7.80
N TYR A 68 -9.24 -18.21 -8.26
CA TYR A 68 -9.42 -17.79 -9.66
C TYR A 68 -8.78 -18.77 -10.64
N GLU A 69 -7.65 -19.36 -10.29
CA GLU A 69 -7.02 -20.39 -11.12
C GLU A 69 -7.90 -21.62 -11.24
N GLN A 70 -8.56 -22.04 -10.15
CA GLN A 70 -9.52 -23.13 -10.17
C GLN A 70 -10.73 -22.80 -11.04
N GLN A 71 -11.25 -21.58 -10.91
CA GLN A 71 -12.37 -21.13 -11.75
C GLN A 71 -11.98 -21.10 -13.23
N LEU A 72 -10.75 -20.72 -13.54
CA LEU A 72 -10.26 -20.71 -14.92
C LEU A 72 -10.18 -22.12 -15.51
N LEU A 73 -9.82 -23.12 -14.73
CA LEU A 73 -9.83 -24.51 -15.18
C LEU A 73 -11.24 -24.95 -15.57
N GLN A 74 -12.27 -24.46 -14.87
CA GLN A 74 -13.66 -24.76 -15.17
C GLN A 74 -14.20 -23.91 -16.31
N ASN A 75 -13.65 -22.72 -16.51
CA ASN A 75 -14.09 -21.79 -17.55
C ASN A 75 -12.90 -21.21 -18.30
N PRO A 76 -12.26 -22.01 -19.19
CA PRO A 76 -11.02 -21.58 -19.84
C PRO A 76 -11.19 -20.44 -20.85
N TYR A 77 -12.42 -20.11 -21.21
CA TYR A 77 -12.70 -19.03 -22.17
C TYR A 77 -12.98 -17.68 -21.50
N SER A 78 -12.94 -17.62 -20.18
CA SER A 78 -13.12 -16.36 -19.46
C SER A 78 -12.01 -15.37 -19.81
N THR A 79 -12.40 -14.14 -20.12
CA THR A 79 -11.43 -13.03 -20.31
C THR A 79 -11.15 -12.30 -19.01
N PHE A 80 -12.06 -12.40 -18.05
CA PHE A 80 -11.98 -11.74 -16.75
C PHE A 80 -10.96 -12.42 -15.83
N LEU A 81 -10.99 -13.76 -15.76
CA LEU A 81 -10.16 -14.51 -14.80
C LEU A 81 -8.65 -14.34 -15.03
N PRO A 82 -8.12 -14.41 -16.27
CA PRO A 82 -6.70 -14.17 -16.48
C PRO A 82 -6.24 -12.79 -16.06
N GLN A 83 -7.07 -11.77 -16.25
CA GLN A 83 -6.76 -10.42 -15.82
C GLN A 83 -6.64 -10.31 -14.30
N LYS A 84 -7.58 -10.94 -13.58
CA LYS A 84 -7.53 -10.96 -12.11
C LYS A 84 -6.32 -11.73 -11.60
N ILE A 85 -6.01 -12.85 -12.20
CA ILE A 85 -4.83 -13.65 -11.84
C ILE A 85 -3.55 -12.84 -12.06
N ALA A 86 -3.45 -12.11 -13.17
CA ALA A 86 -2.30 -11.25 -13.46
C ALA A 86 -2.16 -10.14 -12.41
N GLN A 87 -3.26 -9.49 -12.03
CA GLN A 87 -3.26 -8.47 -10.99
C GLN A 87 -2.79 -9.04 -9.65
N LEU A 88 -3.22 -10.24 -9.30
CA LEU A 88 -2.82 -10.90 -8.06
C LEU A 88 -1.34 -11.28 -8.07
N LYS A 89 -0.80 -11.69 -9.21
CA LYS A 89 0.64 -11.92 -9.35
C LYS A 89 1.44 -10.62 -9.19
N ASP A 90 0.94 -9.54 -9.76
CA ASP A 90 1.58 -8.23 -9.64
C ASP A 90 1.62 -7.75 -8.19
N ILE A 91 0.50 -7.90 -7.46
CA ILE A 91 0.45 -7.47 -6.07
C ILE A 91 1.32 -8.36 -5.18
N GLU A 92 1.45 -9.65 -5.47
CA GLU A 92 2.41 -10.50 -4.76
C GLU A 92 3.83 -9.98 -4.91
N GLY A 93 4.22 -9.59 -6.13
CA GLY A 93 5.53 -9.01 -6.40
C GLY A 93 5.76 -7.71 -5.63
N LEU A 94 4.74 -6.84 -5.58
CA LEU A 94 4.82 -5.60 -4.81
C LEU A 94 4.96 -5.87 -3.32
N ILE A 95 4.24 -6.84 -2.78
CA ILE A 95 4.36 -7.21 -1.37
C ILE A 95 5.78 -7.72 -1.07
N GLU A 96 6.33 -8.56 -1.95
CA GLU A 96 7.71 -9.03 -1.81
C GLU A 96 8.70 -7.86 -1.74
N ARG A 97 8.56 -6.88 -2.62
CA ARG A 97 9.41 -5.70 -2.62
C ARG A 97 9.25 -4.88 -1.34
N LEU A 98 8.01 -4.71 -0.88
CA LEU A 98 7.72 -3.96 0.35
C LEU A 98 8.31 -4.66 1.57
N LEU A 99 8.30 -6.00 1.59
CA LEU A 99 8.85 -6.78 2.70
C LEU A 99 10.38 -6.76 2.73
N THR A 100 11.04 -6.52 1.60
CA THR A 100 12.49 -6.58 1.49
C THR A 100 13.16 -5.22 1.36
N THR A 101 12.42 -4.18 1.02
CA THR A 101 12.97 -2.85 0.80
C THR A 101 13.41 -2.20 2.11
N LYS A 102 14.55 -1.50 2.08
CA LYS A 102 15.08 -0.80 3.23
C LYS A 102 15.04 0.72 3.05
N GLU A 103 14.88 1.18 1.81
CA GLU A 103 14.84 2.60 1.51
C GLU A 103 13.43 3.14 1.67
N MET A 104 13.28 4.20 2.45
CA MET A 104 11.97 4.77 2.75
C MET A 104 11.26 5.29 1.50
N ASP A 105 11.98 5.99 0.64
CA ASP A 105 11.37 6.57 -0.57
C ASP A 105 10.79 5.48 -1.48
N VAL A 106 11.54 4.41 -1.66
CA VAL A 106 11.10 3.24 -2.45
C VAL A 106 9.91 2.58 -1.77
N PHE A 107 9.98 2.42 -0.46
CA PHE A 107 8.90 1.82 0.33
C PHE A 107 7.58 2.59 0.16
N VAL A 108 7.63 3.91 0.29
CA VAL A 108 6.42 4.74 0.17
C VAL A 108 5.87 4.69 -1.25
N CYS A 109 6.72 4.73 -2.28
CA CYS A 109 6.29 4.60 -3.67
C CYS A 109 5.61 3.26 -3.93
N ASP A 110 6.23 2.17 -3.50
CA ASP A 110 5.67 0.84 -3.69
C ASP A 110 4.39 0.64 -2.88
N LEU A 111 4.31 1.24 -1.70
CA LEU A 111 3.10 1.21 -0.89
C LEU A 111 1.93 1.88 -1.60
N GLY A 112 2.19 3.03 -2.25
CA GLY A 112 1.17 3.70 -3.06
C GLY A 112 0.68 2.82 -4.21
N ARG A 113 1.59 2.16 -4.91
CA ARG A 113 1.25 1.22 -5.98
C ARG A 113 0.43 0.04 -5.44
N TYR A 114 0.83 -0.49 -4.30
CA TYR A 114 0.12 -1.57 -3.63
C TYR A 114 -1.33 -1.17 -3.32
N LEU A 115 -1.53 0.00 -2.76
CA LEU A 115 -2.87 0.48 -2.41
C LEU A 115 -3.76 0.64 -3.65
N THR A 116 -3.21 1.19 -4.73
CA THR A 116 -3.94 1.34 -5.98
C THR A 116 -4.34 -0.01 -6.56
N LEU A 117 -3.40 -0.93 -6.64
CA LEU A 117 -3.64 -2.25 -7.20
C LEU A 117 -4.59 -3.07 -6.33
N SER A 118 -4.47 -2.97 -5.01
CA SER A 118 -5.36 -3.63 -4.06
C SER A 118 -6.81 -3.20 -4.27
N LYS A 119 -7.04 -1.91 -4.49
CA LYS A 119 -8.38 -1.39 -4.78
C LYS A 119 -8.93 -1.94 -6.09
N GLN A 120 -8.10 -2.05 -7.10
CA GLN A 120 -8.50 -2.60 -8.39
C GLN A 120 -8.89 -4.08 -8.29
N ILE A 121 -8.17 -4.83 -7.48
CA ILE A 121 -8.44 -6.27 -7.28
C ILE A 121 -9.76 -6.47 -6.55
N VAL A 122 -10.04 -5.67 -5.54
CA VAL A 122 -11.22 -5.81 -4.69
C VAL A 122 -12.49 -5.27 -5.36
N SER A 123 -12.34 -4.30 -6.25
CA SER A 123 -13.49 -3.77 -7.02
C SER A 123 -13.73 -4.62 -8.26
#